data_777aac7e723e929494d52b0657283d89
#
_entry.id   777aac7e723e929494d52b0657283d89
#
_cell.length_a   1.000
_cell.length_b   1.000
_cell.length_c   1.000
_cell.angle_alpha   90.00
_cell.angle_beta   90.00
_cell.angle_gamma   90.00
#
_symmetry.space_group_name_H-M   'P 1'
#
loop_
_entity.id
_entity.type
_entity.pdbx_description
1 polymer ?
#
loop_
_entity_poly.entity_id
_entity_poly.type
_entity_poly.pdbx_seq_one_letter_code
_entity_poly.pdbx_strand_id
1 'polypeptide(L)'
;MFDVMKFRYILILVGCVSCEKEIDTYEGGSGIYFADGGLFSDTLRVAWGLKNSDVKKQSIQLKVCLYGNTADYDRKFNIEIYSDTDTLSAIEGVDFKAFDTEYVIPANQAEAFIDIDLLRTEDLVKHPKRFVVKLIENPELQFIYTREVAVQIDSVNFKMRDIDYQRVIVMNENFPMPAWWYVYGTKYFGVWTQKKSSLICDVMGIDREDFVGTKLTEGYLKFVGKYMHRWLQDNPHTDEDGKPMEMGEASKG
;
A
#
# COMPACT_ATOMS: atom_id res chain seq x y z
N MET A 1 15.54 18.14 -89.02
CA MET A 1 14.78 19.31 -88.66
C MET A 1 13.79 18.85 -87.59
N PHE A 2 14.23 18.95 -86.36
CA PHE A 2 13.54 18.35 -85.22
C PHE A 2 12.74 19.40 -84.46
N ASP A 3 11.46 19.12 -84.28
CA ASP A 3 10.51 19.95 -83.56
C ASP A 3 10.71 19.74 -82.04
N VAL A 4 10.86 20.81 -81.31
CA VAL A 4 11.09 20.80 -79.88
C VAL A 4 9.73 20.87 -79.19
N MET A 5 9.29 19.77 -78.70
CA MET A 5 8.06 19.64 -77.93
C MET A 5 8.30 20.23 -76.51
N LYS A 6 7.63 21.35 -76.22
CA LYS A 6 7.64 21.99 -74.90
C LYS A 6 6.77 21.20 -73.92
N PHE A 7 7.37 20.50 -72.99
CA PHE A 7 6.69 19.86 -71.83
C PHE A 7 6.34 20.95 -70.81
N ARG A 8 5.07 21.25 -70.69
CA ARG A 8 4.54 22.09 -69.62
C ARG A 8 4.32 21.23 -68.37
N TYR A 9 5.12 21.39 -67.34
CA TYR A 9 4.89 20.83 -66.03
C TYR A 9 3.74 21.60 -65.36
N ILE A 10 2.58 20.95 -65.24
CA ILE A 10 1.49 21.40 -64.37
C ILE A 10 1.85 20.96 -62.95
N LEU A 11 2.22 21.91 -62.10
CA LEU A 11 2.43 21.73 -60.71
C LEU A 11 1.04 21.67 -60.03
N ILE A 12 0.54 20.45 -59.71
CA ILE A 12 -0.68 20.28 -58.94
C ILE A 12 -0.29 20.50 -57.48
N LEU A 13 -0.65 21.66 -56.94
CA LEU A 13 -0.55 21.96 -55.51
C LEU A 13 -1.70 21.22 -54.83
N VAL A 14 -1.46 20.01 -54.29
CA VAL A 14 -2.39 19.33 -53.42
C VAL A 14 -2.36 20.05 -52.07
N GLY A 15 -3.35 20.94 -51.85
CA GLY A 15 -3.59 21.53 -50.56
C GLY A 15 -4.03 20.44 -49.61
N CYS A 16 -3.16 20.05 -48.69
CA CYS A 16 -3.55 19.28 -47.52
C CYS A 16 -4.45 20.14 -46.66
N VAL A 17 -5.77 20.02 -46.87
CA VAL A 17 -6.74 20.49 -45.88
C VAL A 17 -6.65 19.51 -44.72
N SER A 18 -5.78 19.82 -43.77
CA SER A 18 -5.79 19.20 -42.46
C SER A 18 -7.13 19.59 -41.81
N CYS A 19 -8.08 18.69 -41.80
CA CYS A 19 -9.21 18.83 -40.89
C CYS A 19 -8.61 18.67 -39.48
N GLU A 20 -8.22 19.78 -38.87
CA GLU A 20 -8.12 19.84 -37.43
C GLU A 20 -9.55 19.65 -36.87
N LYS A 21 -9.90 18.39 -36.61
CA LYS A 21 -11.00 18.11 -35.71
C LYS A 21 -10.56 18.66 -34.36
N GLU A 22 -11.22 19.72 -33.91
CA GLU A 22 -11.07 20.14 -32.52
C GLU A 22 -11.29 18.90 -31.67
N ILE A 23 -10.30 18.57 -30.81
CA ILE A 23 -10.46 17.51 -29.84
C ILE A 23 -11.52 18.05 -28.89
N ASP A 24 -12.67 17.37 -28.81
CA ASP A 24 -13.72 17.71 -27.87
C ASP A 24 -13.10 17.76 -26.47
N THR A 25 -12.96 18.95 -25.92
CA THR A 25 -12.52 19.14 -24.55
C THR A 25 -13.61 18.62 -23.62
N TYR A 26 -13.19 17.93 -22.55
CA TYR A 26 -14.11 17.45 -21.54
C TYR A 26 -14.93 18.61 -20.95
N GLU A 27 -16.23 18.62 -21.19
CA GLU A 27 -17.18 19.63 -20.68
C GLU A 27 -17.94 19.13 -19.42
N GLY A 28 -17.59 17.97 -18.88
CA GLY A 28 -18.20 17.41 -17.70
C GLY A 28 -17.83 18.13 -16.41
N GLY A 29 -18.53 17.83 -15.32
CA GLY A 29 -18.22 18.35 -13.98
C GLY A 29 -16.84 17.92 -13.48
N SER A 30 -16.29 18.62 -12.51
CA SER A 30 -15.06 18.22 -11.83
C SER A 30 -15.38 17.31 -10.66
N GLY A 31 -14.56 16.28 -10.48
CA GLY A 31 -14.72 15.33 -9.39
C GLY A 31 -13.39 14.90 -8.77
N ILE A 32 -13.45 14.32 -7.58
CA ILE A 32 -12.27 13.80 -6.87
C ILE A 32 -12.44 12.32 -6.54
N TYR A 33 -11.31 11.63 -6.46
CA TYR A 33 -11.26 10.22 -6.06
C TYR A 33 -9.88 9.87 -5.50
N PHE A 34 -9.81 8.81 -4.71
CA PHE A 34 -8.54 8.23 -4.30
C PHE A 34 -7.94 7.37 -5.41
N ALA A 35 -6.70 7.66 -5.80
CA ALA A 35 -5.99 6.90 -6.83
C ALA A 35 -5.34 5.61 -6.31
N ASP A 36 -4.95 5.59 -5.03
CA ASP A 36 -4.14 4.53 -4.44
C ASP A 36 -5.02 3.40 -3.90
N GLY A 37 -5.69 2.73 -4.76
CA GLY A 37 -6.38 1.51 -4.44
C GLY A 37 -6.07 0.49 -5.51
N GLY A 38 -5.88 -0.77 -5.18
CA GLY A 38 -5.89 -1.81 -6.18
C GLY A 38 -7.20 -1.76 -6.96
N LEU A 39 -7.24 -2.39 -8.14
CA LEU A 39 -8.42 -2.39 -9.03
C LEU A 39 -9.73 -2.79 -8.32
N PHE A 40 -9.64 -3.47 -7.17
CA PHE A 40 -10.79 -4.02 -6.44
C PHE A 40 -10.69 -3.86 -4.92
N SER A 41 -9.91 -2.89 -4.43
CA SER A 41 -9.75 -2.71 -2.98
C SER A 41 -9.59 -1.24 -2.61
N ASP A 42 -10.38 -0.83 -1.60
CA ASP A 42 -10.22 0.45 -0.90
C ASP A 42 -9.28 0.34 0.31
N THR A 43 -8.71 -0.83 0.57
CA THR A 43 -7.99 -1.12 1.81
C THR A 43 -6.49 -1.05 1.62
N LEU A 44 -5.85 -0.14 2.36
CA LEU A 44 -4.40 -0.08 2.55
C LEU A 44 -4.02 -0.86 3.80
N ARG A 45 -3.13 -1.85 3.65
CA ARG A 45 -2.66 -2.67 4.76
C ARG A 45 -1.24 -2.31 5.13
N VAL A 46 -1.02 -2.00 6.40
CA VAL A 46 0.30 -1.74 6.99
C VAL A 46 0.64 -2.87 7.94
N ALA A 47 1.55 -3.74 7.52
CA ALA A 47 2.03 -4.86 8.31
C ALA A 47 3.29 -4.45 9.09
N TRP A 48 3.11 -4.01 10.32
CA TRP A 48 4.22 -3.67 11.21
C TRP A 48 5.15 -4.84 11.50
N GLY A 49 4.61 -6.06 11.47
CA GLY A 49 5.41 -7.28 11.62
C GLY A 49 6.54 -7.41 10.59
N LEU A 50 6.41 -6.76 9.42
CA LEU A 50 7.45 -6.69 8.39
C LEU A 50 8.49 -5.58 8.63
N LYS A 51 8.30 -4.75 9.64
CA LYS A 51 9.27 -3.72 10.05
C LYS A 51 10.04 -4.20 11.28
N ASN A 52 11.32 -3.86 11.35
CA ASN A 52 12.15 -4.21 12.51
C ASN A 52 11.58 -3.59 13.79
N SER A 53 11.90 -4.17 14.93
CA SER A 53 11.26 -3.84 16.23
C SER A 53 11.52 -2.41 16.70
N ASP A 54 12.57 -1.76 16.21
CA ASP A 54 12.93 -0.37 16.49
C ASP A 54 12.06 0.64 15.74
N VAL A 55 11.44 0.24 14.63
CA VAL A 55 10.55 1.11 13.84
C VAL A 55 9.23 1.29 14.58
N LYS A 56 8.99 2.49 15.11
CA LYS A 56 7.80 2.84 15.89
C LYS A 56 6.82 3.76 15.16
N LYS A 57 7.24 4.34 14.04
CA LYS A 57 6.44 5.27 13.24
C LYS A 57 6.63 4.97 11.76
N GLN A 58 5.55 5.07 10.99
CA GLN A 58 5.57 5.00 9.54
C GLN A 58 4.62 6.05 8.98
N SER A 59 5.11 6.88 8.05
CA SER A 59 4.23 7.76 7.28
C SER A 59 3.72 7.03 6.05
N ILE A 60 2.43 7.18 5.78
CA ILE A 60 1.78 6.77 4.54
C ILE A 60 1.22 8.00 3.85
N GLN A 61 1.01 7.91 2.55
CA GLN A 61 0.47 8.99 1.76
C GLN A 61 -0.71 8.46 0.95
N LEU A 62 -1.86 9.13 1.04
CA LEU A 62 -3.02 8.85 0.21
C LEU A 62 -3.05 9.86 -0.93
N LYS A 63 -3.11 9.37 -2.15
CA LYS A 63 -3.19 10.20 -3.35
C LYS A 63 -4.65 10.46 -3.72
N VAL A 64 -5.04 11.73 -3.77
CA VAL A 64 -6.32 12.20 -4.28
C VAL A 64 -6.11 12.74 -5.68
N CYS A 65 -6.90 12.26 -6.62
CA CYS A 65 -6.87 12.70 -8.01
C CYS A 65 -8.14 13.41 -8.41
N LEU A 66 -8.00 14.25 -9.44
CA LEU A 66 -9.07 15.01 -10.04
C LEU A 66 -9.62 14.28 -11.25
N TYR A 67 -10.95 14.26 -11.39
CA TYR A 67 -11.63 14.06 -12.65
C TYR A 67 -11.94 15.41 -13.31
N GLY A 68 -11.75 15.49 -14.63
CA GLY A 68 -12.04 16.69 -15.40
C GLY A 68 -10.85 17.64 -15.52
N ASN A 69 -11.15 18.89 -15.87
CA ASN A 69 -10.12 19.88 -16.15
C ASN A 69 -9.49 20.44 -14.87
N THR A 70 -8.20 20.76 -14.95
CA THR A 70 -7.55 21.55 -13.91
C THR A 70 -8.10 22.98 -13.89
N ALA A 71 -7.98 23.67 -12.75
CA ALA A 71 -8.32 25.08 -12.62
C ALA A 71 -7.05 25.91 -12.42
N ASP A 72 -7.11 27.19 -12.75
CA ASP A 72 -6.03 28.17 -12.55
C ASP A 72 -6.00 28.74 -11.11
N TYR A 73 -6.81 28.16 -10.23
CA TYR A 73 -6.90 28.50 -8.80
C TYR A 73 -6.90 27.21 -7.94
N ASP A 74 -6.61 27.40 -6.68
CA ASP A 74 -6.61 26.35 -5.67
C ASP A 74 -8.02 25.87 -5.35
N ARG A 75 -8.28 24.54 -5.39
CA ARG A 75 -9.58 23.98 -5.05
C ARG A 75 -9.51 23.21 -3.75
N LYS A 76 -10.33 23.62 -2.78
CA LYS A 76 -10.42 22.96 -1.48
C LYS A 76 -11.24 21.70 -1.53
N PHE A 77 -10.83 20.71 -0.77
CA PHE A 77 -11.63 19.53 -0.47
C PHE A 77 -11.48 19.13 1.01
N ASN A 78 -12.48 18.42 1.50
CA ASN A 78 -12.50 17.96 2.88
C ASN A 78 -12.53 16.45 2.96
N ILE A 79 -12.07 15.93 4.08
CA ILE A 79 -12.16 14.50 4.42
C ILE A 79 -12.86 14.32 5.77
N GLU A 80 -13.42 13.15 5.94
CA GLU A 80 -13.93 12.63 7.19
C GLU A 80 -13.08 11.44 7.65
N ILE A 81 -12.76 11.40 8.94
CA ILE A 81 -12.04 10.29 9.56
C ILE A 81 -13.00 9.63 10.53
N TYR A 82 -13.24 8.33 10.35
CA TYR A 82 -14.12 7.60 11.24
C TYR A 82 -13.70 6.12 11.39
N SER A 83 -14.27 5.45 12.38
CA SER A 83 -14.15 4.02 12.53
C SER A 83 -15.44 3.33 12.06
N ASP A 84 -15.29 2.28 11.28
CA ASP A 84 -16.39 1.46 10.78
C ASP A 84 -16.63 0.20 11.63
N THR A 85 -15.95 0.09 12.77
CA THR A 85 -16.06 -1.02 13.73
C THR A 85 -15.75 -0.55 15.14
N ASP A 86 -16.46 -1.10 16.14
CA ASP A 86 -16.24 -0.74 17.54
C ASP A 86 -15.05 -1.48 18.17
N THR A 87 -14.69 -2.65 17.63
CA THR A 87 -13.70 -3.55 18.28
C THR A 87 -12.27 -3.38 17.75
N LEU A 88 -12.12 -2.87 16.54
CA LEU A 88 -10.82 -2.73 15.87
C LEU A 88 -10.48 -1.27 15.58
N SER A 89 -11.18 -0.33 16.20
CA SER A 89 -10.98 1.09 15.97
C SER A 89 -9.58 1.54 16.33
N ALA A 90 -8.92 2.21 15.37
CA ALA A 90 -7.70 2.94 15.64
C ALA A 90 -8.05 4.27 16.34
N ILE A 91 -7.22 4.67 17.29
CA ILE A 91 -7.42 5.84 18.15
C ILE A 91 -6.43 6.92 17.74
N GLU A 92 -6.95 8.12 17.41
CA GLU A 92 -6.13 9.29 17.16
C GLU A 92 -5.28 9.65 18.39
N GLY A 93 -4.02 10.02 18.16
CA GLY A 93 -3.03 10.28 19.20
C GLY A 93 -2.38 9.02 19.80
N VAL A 94 -2.94 7.83 19.53
CA VAL A 94 -2.40 6.54 20.02
C VAL A 94 -1.90 5.69 18.85
N ASP A 95 -2.75 5.39 17.88
CA ASP A 95 -2.44 4.51 16.75
C ASP A 95 -2.04 5.30 15.49
N PHE A 96 -2.42 6.56 15.39
CA PHE A 96 -2.00 7.51 14.36
C PHE A 96 -2.01 8.94 14.92
N LYS A 97 -1.21 9.82 14.34
CA LYS A 97 -1.25 11.25 14.71
C LYS A 97 -2.42 11.95 14.07
N ALA A 98 -2.91 13.00 14.75
CA ALA A 98 -3.86 13.93 14.14
C ALA A 98 -3.29 14.50 12.84
N PHE A 99 -4.14 14.63 11.84
CA PHE A 99 -3.85 15.25 10.54
C PHE A 99 -5.03 16.11 10.10
N ASP A 100 -4.77 17.01 9.15
CA ASP A 100 -5.77 17.96 8.70
C ASP A 100 -6.97 17.29 8.06
N THR A 101 -8.13 17.93 8.13
CA THR A 101 -9.35 17.49 7.45
C THR A 101 -9.73 18.35 6.24
N GLU A 102 -9.02 19.49 6.04
CA GLU A 102 -9.14 20.36 4.86
C GLU A 102 -7.84 20.34 4.07
N TYR A 103 -7.94 20.09 2.78
CA TYR A 103 -6.83 20.00 1.85
C TYR A 103 -7.09 20.83 0.59
N VAL A 104 -6.07 20.98 -0.22
CA VAL A 104 -6.11 21.77 -1.44
C VAL A 104 -5.53 20.98 -2.61
N ILE A 105 -6.22 20.96 -3.75
CA ILE A 105 -5.62 20.65 -5.04
C ILE A 105 -5.06 21.98 -5.58
N PRO A 106 -3.73 22.13 -5.72
CA PRO A 106 -3.15 23.40 -6.15
C PRO A 106 -3.57 23.79 -7.57
N ALA A 107 -3.50 25.07 -7.87
CA ALA A 107 -3.76 25.60 -9.20
C ALA A 107 -2.97 24.83 -10.28
N ASN A 108 -3.63 24.49 -11.38
CA ASN A 108 -3.09 23.73 -12.51
C ASN A 108 -2.59 22.32 -12.18
N GLN A 109 -2.88 21.80 -10.99
CA GLN A 109 -2.58 20.41 -10.62
C GLN A 109 -3.83 19.52 -10.71
N ALA A 110 -3.59 18.25 -10.98
CA ALA A 110 -4.64 17.22 -11.05
C ALA A 110 -4.61 16.27 -9.84
N GLU A 111 -3.77 16.54 -8.86
CA GLU A 111 -3.57 15.65 -7.70
C GLU A 111 -3.19 16.41 -6.44
N ALA A 112 -3.53 15.83 -5.31
CA ALA A 112 -3.13 16.24 -3.97
C ALA A 112 -2.81 15.02 -3.11
N PHE A 113 -2.16 15.24 -1.96
CA PHE A 113 -1.71 14.17 -1.10
C PHE A 113 -2.12 14.43 0.35
N ILE A 114 -2.51 13.35 1.02
CA ILE A 114 -2.84 13.33 2.45
C ILE A 114 -1.77 12.48 3.13
N ASP A 115 -0.92 13.11 3.94
CA ASP A 115 0.13 12.43 4.70
C ASP A 115 -0.42 12.02 6.07
N ILE A 116 -0.24 10.75 6.43
CA ILE A 116 -0.72 10.18 7.68
C ILE A 116 0.43 9.48 8.40
N ASP A 117 0.70 9.93 9.63
CA ASP A 117 1.70 9.32 10.50
C ASP A 117 1.06 8.22 11.36
N LEU A 118 1.33 6.97 11.03
CA LEU A 118 0.91 5.81 11.79
C LEU A 118 1.89 5.51 12.92
N LEU A 119 1.37 5.07 14.05
CA LEU A 119 2.14 4.74 15.25
C LEU A 119 2.00 3.25 15.56
N ARG A 120 3.14 2.61 15.88
CA ARG A 120 3.18 1.21 16.26
C ARG A 120 2.96 1.06 17.75
N THR A 121 1.85 0.46 18.13
CA THR A 121 1.47 0.21 19.52
C THR A 121 1.60 -1.27 19.88
N GLU A 122 1.79 -1.58 21.17
CA GLU A 122 1.90 -2.97 21.64
C GLU A 122 0.59 -3.76 21.45
N ASP A 123 -0.55 -3.07 21.42
CA ASP A 123 -1.85 -3.70 21.23
C ASP A 123 -2.03 -4.30 19.82
N LEU A 124 -1.30 -3.80 18.82
CA LEU A 124 -1.30 -4.35 17.45
C LEU A 124 -0.88 -5.83 17.38
N VAL A 125 -0.13 -6.31 18.37
CA VAL A 125 0.25 -7.73 18.47
C VAL A 125 -0.98 -8.61 18.71
N LYS A 126 -1.98 -8.09 19.43
CA LYS A 126 -3.19 -8.82 19.81
C LYS A 126 -4.35 -8.53 18.87
N HIS A 127 -4.49 -7.28 18.47
CA HIS A 127 -5.64 -6.80 17.72
C HIS A 127 -5.19 -5.89 16.57
N PRO A 128 -5.57 -6.19 15.32
CA PRO A 128 -5.40 -5.24 14.23
C PRO A 128 -6.22 -3.98 14.54
N LYS A 129 -5.73 -2.83 14.06
CA LYS A 129 -6.40 -1.54 14.19
C LYS A 129 -6.78 -1.02 12.81
N ARG A 130 -7.90 -0.32 12.74
CA ARG A 130 -8.38 0.23 11.48
C ARG A 130 -9.13 1.54 11.66
N PHE A 131 -9.08 2.38 10.65
CA PHE A 131 -9.90 3.58 10.48
C PHE A 131 -10.15 3.84 9.01
N VAL A 132 -11.11 4.70 8.72
CA VAL A 132 -11.49 5.05 7.36
C VAL A 132 -11.24 6.54 7.15
N VAL A 133 -10.64 6.87 6.01
CA VAL A 133 -10.55 8.22 5.48
C VAL A 133 -11.50 8.30 4.29
N LYS A 134 -12.46 9.23 4.33
CA LYS A 134 -13.48 9.41 3.30
C LYS A 134 -13.43 10.83 2.76
N LEU A 135 -13.46 10.97 1.44
CA LEU A 135 -13.65 12.27 0.78
C LEU A 135 -15.07 12.78 1.03
N ILE A 136 -15.23 14.10 1.07
CA ILE A 136 -16.52 14.77 1.18
C ILE A 136 -16.76 15.58 -0.08
N GLU A 137 -17.92 15.40 -0.70
CA GLU A 137 -18.34 16.21 -1.86
C GLU A 137 -18.52 17.68 -1.50
N ASN A 138 -18.23 18.53 -2.46
CA ASN A 138 -18.57 19.93 -2.40
C ASN A 138 -19.05 20.43 -3.80
N PRO A 139 -19.55 21.67 -3.94
CA PRO A 139 -20.08 22.15 -5.21
C PRO A 139 -19.09 22.15 -6.38
N GLU A 140 -17.80 22.22 -6.13
CA GLU A 140 -16.74 22.21 -7.17
C GLU A 140 -16.16 20.83 -7.46
N LEU A 141 -16.26 19.93 -6.49
CA LEU A 141 -15.61 18.60 -6.55
C LEU A 141 -16.62 17.53 -6.11
N GLN A 142 -17.22 16.88 -7.09
CA GLN A 142 -18.28 15.88 -6.89
C GLN A 142 -17.74 14.45 -7.08
N PHE A 143 -18.56 13.47 -6.73
CA PHE A 143 -18.31 12.06 -7.03
C PHE A 143 -18.98 11.72 -8.37
N ILE A 144 -18.23 11.95 -9.45
CA ILE A 144 -18.76 11.79 -10.83
C ILE A 144 -18.76 10.33 -11.28
N TYR A 145 -17.79 9.57 -10.79
CA TYR A 145 -17.59 8.18 -11.17
C TYR A 145 -17.41 7.32 -9.92
N THR A 146 -18.21 6.27 -9.80
CA THR A 146 -18.21 5.37 -8.64
C THR A 146 -17.85 3.97 -9.08
N ARG A 147 -16.80 3.40 -8.50
CA ARG A 147 -16.53 1.96 -8.58
C ARG A 147 -16.88 1.33 -7.23
N GLU A 148 -17.69 0.29 -7.29
CA GLU A 148 -18.07 -0.47 -6.10
C GLU A 148 -17.49 -1.88 -6.16
N VAL A 149 -17.12 -2.40 -5.01
CA VAL A 149 -16.71 -3.80 -4.84
C VAL A 149 -17.61 -4.50 -3.84
N ALA A 150 -17.85 -5.78 -4.09
CA ALA A 150 -18.52 -6.64 -3.14
C ALA A 150 -17.54 -7.01 -2.02
N VAL A 151 -17.83 -6.56 -0.81
CA VAL A 151 -17.05 -6.91 0.40
C VAL A 151 -17.83 -7.94 1.17
N GLN A 152 -17.20 -9.07 1.45
CA GLN A 152 -17.80 -10.13 2.24
C GLN A 152 -17.96 -9.68 3.69
N ILE A 153 -19.19 -9.77 4.22
CA ILE A 153 -19.53 -9.43 5.60
C ILE A 153 -19.46 -10.69 6.47
N ASP A 154 -20.00 -11.78 5.96
CA ASP A 154 -20.00 -13.10 6.60
C ASP A 154 -19.88 -14.21 5.53
N SER A 155 -20.02 -15.47 5.92
CA SER A 155 -19.87 -16.63 5.01
C SER A 155 -20.82 -16.63 3.80
N VAL A 156 -21.89 -15.83 3.82
CA VAL A 156 -22.97 -15.84 2.81
C VAL A 156 -23.28 -14.44 2.28
N ASN A 157 -23.10 -13.40 3.09
CA ASN A 157 -23.52 -12.05 2.78
C ASN A 157 -22.36 -11.16 2.29
N PHE A 158 -22.66 -10.34 1.27
CA PHE A 158 -21.79 -9.33 0.72
C PHE A 158 -22.46 -7.97 0.82
N LYS A 159 -21.65 -6.93 1.04
CA LYS A 159 -22.07 -5.53 0.96
C LYS A 159 -21.29 -4.85 -0.16
N MET A 160 -21.98 -4.09 -1.00
CA MET A 160 -21.31 -3.21 -1.96
C MET A 160 -20.69 -2.05 -1.20
N ARG A 161 -19.44 -1.74 -1.52
CA ARG A 161 -18.69 -0.64 -0.93
C ARG A 161 -17.97 0.13 -2.03
N ASP A 162 -18.12 1.43 -1.97
CA ASP A 162 -17.41 2.36 -2.82
C ASP A 162 -15.91 2.33 -2.53
N ILE A 163 -15.09 2.22 -3.57
CA ILE A 163 -13.65 2.17 -3.45
C ILE A 163 -12.94 3.44 -3.92
N ASP A 164 -13.66 4.39 -4.47
CA ASP A 164 -13.07 5.62 -5.01
C ASP A 164 -13.06 6.75 -3.99
N TYR A 165 -14.04 6.80 -3.09
CA TYR A 165 -14.22 7.93 -2.17
C TYR A 165 -13.78 7.65 -0.75
N GLN A 166 -13.33 6.44 -0.45
CA GLN A 166 -12.81 6.09 0.86
C GLN A 166 -11.56 5.23 0.79
N ARG A 167 -10.76 5.29 1.85
CA ARG A 167 -9.64 4.38 2.09
C ARG A 167 -9.74 3.82 3.50
N VAL A 168 -9.73 2.52 3.59
CA VAL A 168 -9.66 1.80 4.86
C VAL A 168 -8.20 1.53 5.17
N ILE A 169 -7.68 2.11 6.23
CA ILE A 169 -6.32 1.87 6.71
C ILE A 169 -6.39 0.76 7.74
N VAL A 170 -5.69 -0.34 7.49
CA VAL A 170 -5.60 -1.48 8.42
C VAL A 170 -4.16 -1.67 8.84
N MET A 171 -3.92 -1.61 10.13
CA MET A 171 -2.62 -1.84 10.75
C MET A 171 -2.64 -3.16 11.51
N ASN A 172 -1.60 -3.95 11.39
CA ASN A 172 -1.44 -5.20 12.14
C ASN A 172 0.04 -5.51 12.38
N GLU A 173 0.31 -6.44 13.29
CA GLU A 173 1.66 -6.92 13.60
C GLU A 173 1.95 -8.27 12.91
N ASN A 174 1.31 -8.53 11.77
CA ASN A 174 1.49 -9.79 11.07
C ASN A 174 2.89 -9.90 10.46
N PHE A 175 3.58 -10.96 10.83
CA PHE A 175 4.84 -11.39 10.22
C PHE A 175 4.60 -12.75 9.55
N PRO A 176 4.34 -12.80 8.25
CA PRO A 176 3.96 -14.03 7.58
C PRO A 176 5.14 -15.01 7.55
N MET A 177 4.82 -16.31 7.55
CA MET A 177 5.82 -17.34 7.34
C MET A 177 6.41 -17.21 5.92
N PRO A 178 7.75 -17.11 5.79
CA PRO A 178 8.39 -17.06 4.49
C PRO A 178 8.13 -18.34 3.66
N ALA A 179 7.93 -18.20 2.36
CA ALA A 179 7.69 -19.35 1.49
C ALA A 179 8.86 -20.37 1.52
N TRP A 180 10.10 -19.88 1.66
CA TRP A 180 11.29 -20.71 1.78
C TRP A 180 11.34 -21.54 3.08
N TRP A 181 10.51 -21.23 4.11
CA TRP A 181 10.49 -21.97 5.37
C TRP A 181 10.09 -23.44 5.17
N TYR A 182 9.21 -23.72 4.25
CA TYR A 182 8.84 -25.10 3.90
C TYR A 182 10.00 -25.90 3.32
N VAL A 183 10.94 -25.23 2.65
CA VAL A 183 12.06 -25.90 1.96
C VAL A 183 13.29 -26.00 2.88
N TYR A 184 13.62 -24.92 3.57
CA TYR A 184 14.85 -24.81 4.36
C TYR A 184 14.58 -24.52 5.85
N GLY A 185 13.52 -23.78 6.16
CA GLY A 185 13.26 -23.23 7.49
C GLY A 185 13.10 -24.31 8.54
N THR A 186 12.27 -25.32 8.29
CA THR A 186 12.06 -26.41 9.25
C THR A 186 13.37 -27.13 9.60
N LYS A 187 14.26 -27.29 8.64
CA LYS A 187 15.56 -27.94 8.80
C LYS A 187 16.50 -27.15 9.72
N TYR A 188 16.57 -25.82 9.53
CA TYR A 188 17.51 -24.96 10.25
C TYR A 188 16.91 -24.26 11.48
N PHE A 189 15.61 -23.92 11.45
CA PHE A 189 14.95 -23.14 12.50
C PHE A 189 13.84 -23.90 13.23
N GLY A 190 13.47 -25.11 12.75
CA GLY A 190 12.40 -25.92 13.34
C GLY A 190 11.01 -25.39 12.97
N VAL A 191 10.04 -25.60 13.88
CA VAL A 191 8.67 -25.12 13.68
C VAL A 191 8.66 -23.60 13.59
N TRP A 192 7.93 -23.08 12.62
CA TRP A 192 7.77 -21.64 12.43
C TRP A 192 6.90 -21.03 13.54
N THR A 193 7.35 -19.91 14.08
CA THR A 193 6.52 -18.99 14.88
C THR A 193 6.90 -17.56 14.54
N GLN A 194 5.97 -16.63 14.67
CA GLN A 194 6.21 -15.22 14.42
C GLN A 194 7.27 -14.67 15.39
N LYS A 195 7.19 -15.07 16.66
CA LYS A 195 8.12 -14.67 17.72
C LYS A 195 9.56 -15.09 17.40
N LYS A 196 9.76 -16.35 16.97
CA LYS A 196 11.06 -16.86 16.54
C LYS A 196 11.63 -16.11 15.36
N SER A 197 10.83 -15.90 14.32
CA SER A 197 11.26 -15.17 13.13
C SER A 197 11.64 -13.72 13.45
N SER A 198 10.87 -13.04 14.31
CA SER A 198 11.19 -11.70 14.78
C SER A 198 12.50 -11.66 15.55
N LEU A 199 12.70 -12.60 16.49
CA LEU A 199 13.93 -12.69 17.26
C LEU A 199 15.15 -12.94 16.37
N ILE A 200 15.05 -13.82 15.38
CA ILE A 200 16.11 -14.07 14.40
C ILE A 200 16.49 -12.78 13.69
N CYS A 201 15.51 -12.05 13.19
CA CYS A 201 15.75 -10.79 12.48
C CYS A 201 16.42 -9.76 13.39
N ASP A 202 15.92 -9.59 14.60
CA ASP A 202 16.43 -8.60 15.55
C ASP A 202 17.87 -8.92 16.00
N VAL A 203 18.18 -10.18 16.31
CA VAL A 203 19.53 -10.61 16.74
C VAL A 203 20.54 -10.57 15.59
N MET A 204 20.11 -10.96 14.39
CA MET A 204 20.99 -11.03 13.22
C MET A 204 21.08 -9.73 12.42
N GLY A 205 20.28 -8.71 12.78
CA GLY A 205 20.18 -7.45 12.02
C GLY A 205 19.64 -7.66 10.61
N ILE A 206 18.75 -8.64 10.42
CA ILE A 206 18.13 -8.92 9.11
C ILE A 206 16.89 -8.06 8.98
N ASP A 207 16.79 -7.36 7.85
CA ASP A 207 15.54 -6.68 7.48
C ASP A 207 14.41 -7.71 7.33
N ARG A 208 13.26 -7.46 7.96
CA ARG A 208 12.16 -8.43 8.00
C ARG A 208 11.50 -8.64 6.64
N GLU A 209 11.46 -7.61 5.78
CA GLU A 209 10.97 -7.75 4.41
C GLU A 209 11.92 -8.64 3.59
N ASP A 210 13.24 -8.49 3.78
CA ASP A 210 14.25 -9.35 3.15
C ASP A 210 14.18 -10.79 3.67
N PHE A 211 13.90 -10.97 4.98
CA PHE A 211 13.73 -12.28 5.58
C PHE A 211 12.52 -13.04 5.00
N VAL A 212 11.40 -12.36 4.82
CA VAL A 212 10.20 -12.96 4.21
C VAL A 212 10.37 -13.17 2.71
N GLY A 213 11.15 -12.34 2.05
CA GLY A 213 11.40 -12.37 0.61
C GLY A 213 12.28 -13.55 0.15
N THR A 214 12.82 -13.41 -1.05
CA THR A 214 13.64 -14.45 -1.71
C THR A 214 15.13 -14.12 -1.73
N LYS A 215 15.56 -13.08 -1.01
CA LYS A 215 16.95 -12.60 -1.04
C LYS A 215 17.93 -13.47 -0.27
N LEU A 216 17.45 -14.27 0.70
CA LEU A 216 18.32 -15.08 1.55
C LEU A 216 18.65 -16.42 0.89
N THR A 217 19.95 -16.73 0.81
CA THR A 217 20.44 -18.00 0.27
C THR A 217 20.38 -19.11 1.33
N GLU A 218 20.29 -20.38 0.93
CA GLU A 218 20.31 -21.51 1.84
C GLU A 218 21.58 -21.52 2.72
N GLY A 219 22.74 -21.18 2.14
CA GLY A 219 24.01 -21.11 2.88
C GLY A 219 23.97 -20.11 4.02
N TYR A 220 23.36 -18.94 3.78
CA TYR A 220 23.18 -17.91 4.80
C TYR A 220 22.18 -18.37 5.87
N LEU A 221 21.05 -18.96 5.48
CA LEU A 221 20.06 -19.50 6.41
C LEU A 221 20.65 -20.58 7.32
N LYS A 222 21.50 -21.46 6.78
CA LYS A 222 22.26 -22.44 7.56
C LYS A 222 23.19 -21.78 8.58
N PHE A 223 23.90 -20.74 8.19
CA PHE A 223 24.77 -19.96 9.09
C PHE A 223 23.93 -19.33 10.22
N VAL A 224 22.83 -18.65 9.88
CA VAL A 224 21.91 -18.03 10.84
C VAL A 224 21.37 -19.06 11.82
N GLY A 225 20.92 -20.22 11.35
CA GLY A 225 20.42 -21.29 12.21
C GLY A 225 21.46 -21.74 13.25
N LYS A 226 22.71 -22.00 12.82
CA LYS A 226 23.81 -22.39 13.72
C LYS A 226 24.18 -21.29 14.70
N TYR A 227 24.21 -20.05 14.26
CA TYR A 227 24.47 -18.91 15.14
C TYR A 227 23.37 -18.78 16.21
N MET A 228 22.11 -18.78 15.80
CA MET A 228 20.95 -18.65 16.70
C MET A 228 20.85 -19.81 17.68
N HIS A 229 21.22 -21.04 17.27
CA HIS A 229 21.27 -22.18 18.18
C HIS A 229 22.24 -21.92 19.34
N ARG A 230 23.45 -21.44 19.09
CA ARG A 230 24.45 -21.10 20.13
C ARG A 230 23.99 -19.90 20.94
N TRP A 231 23.50 -18.87 20.29
CA TRP A 231 23.02 -17.66 20.95
C TRP A 231 21.89 -17.94 21.95
N LEU A 232 20.96 -18.84 21.62
CA LEU A 232 19.86 -19.23 22.51
C LEU A 232 20.33 -20.03 23.75
N GLN A 233 21.49 -20.67 23.71
CA GLN A 233 22.05 -21.33 24.87
C GLN A 233 22.52 -20.32 25.94
N ASP A 234 23.07 -19.19 25.48
CA ASP A 234 23.50 -18.10 26.36
C ASP A 234 22.36 -17.14 26.69
N ASN A 235 21.33 -17.08 25.84
CA ASN A 235 20.18 -16.17 25.93
C ASN A 235 18.87 -16.97 25.82
N PRO A 236 18.43 -17.67 26.85
CA PRO A 236 17.23 -18.49 26.78
C PRO A 236 15.97 -17.66 26.51
N HIS A 237 15.20 -18.06 25.52
CA HIS A 237 13.91 -17.46 25.17
C HIS A 237 12.83 -18.54 25.11
N THR A 238 11.60 -18.16 25.37
CA THR A 238 10.42 -19.02 25.18
C THR A 238 9.73 -18.69 23.86
N ASP A 239 9.24 -19.72 23.19
CA ASP A 239 8.42 -19.57 21.99
C ASP A 239 6.96 -19.20 22.32
N GLU A 240 6.08 -19.10 21.33
CA GLU A 240 4.68 -18.69 21.51
C GLU A 240 3.88 -19.67 22.38
N ASP A 241 4.25 -20.95 22.39
CA ASP A 241 3.62 -22.00 23.21
C ASP A 241 4.16 -22.07 24.65
N GLY A 242 5.05 -21.14 25.03
CA GLY A 242 5.67 -21.07 26.35
C GLY A 242 6.83 -22.05 26.56
N LYS A 243 7.15 -22.91 25.59
CA LYS A 243 8.30 -23.81 25.64
C LYS A 243 9.62 -23.10 25.30
N PRO A 244 10.77 -23.67 25.68
CA PRO A 244 12.05 -23.15 25.23
C PRO A 244 12.10 -23.03 23.69
N MET A 245 12.57 -21.89 23.20
CA MET A 245 12.76 -21.68 21.78
C MET A 245 13.97 -22.48 21.29
N GLU A 246 13.77 -23.33 20.31
CA GLU A 246 14.83 -24.15 19.73
C GLU A 246 14.96 -23.92 18.23
N MET A 247 16.18 -24.11 17.74
CA MET A 247 16.48 -24.16 16.31
C MET A 247 16.31 -25.61 15.79
N GLY A 248 16.22 -25.73 14.45
CA GLY A 248 16.08 -27.03 13.78
C GLY A 248 17.32 -27.92 13.95
N GLU A 249 17.15 -29.23 13.79
CA GLU A 249 18.17 -30.25 14.04
C GLU A 249 19.48 -30.02 13.27
N ALA A 250 19.41 -29.51 12.04
CA ALA A 250 20.62 -29.25 11.25
C ALA A 250 21.44 -28.05 11.73
N SER A 251 20.95 -27.32 12.75
CA SER A 251 21.65 -26.21 13.39
C SER A 251 22.31 -26.60 14.72
N LYS A 252 21.98 -27.77 15.28
CA LYS A 252 22.46 -28.25 16.56
C LYS A 252 23.86 -28.94 16.49
N GLY A 253 24.36 -29.14 15.25
CA GLY A 253 25.63 -29.85 15.01
C GLY A 253 26.68 -29.03 14.24
#